data_804b4e729f5f2d8330465036a76bc72c
#
_entry.id   804b4e729f5f2d8330465036a76bc72c
#
_cell.length_a   1.000
_cell.length_b   1.000
_cell.length_c   1.000
_cell.angle_alpha   90.00
_cell.angle_beta   90.00
_cell.angle_gamma   90.00
#
_symmetry.space_group_name_H-M   'P 1'
#
loop_
_entity.id
_entity.type
_entity.pdbx_description
1 polymer ?
#
loop_
_entity_poly.entity_id
_entity_poly.type
_entity_poly.pdbx_seq_one_letter_code
_entity_poly.pdbx_strand_id
1 'polypeptide(L)'
;MAELALTARLNPSAADARRGVVRLHPEALTALGLREWDGVALAGSRRTAAVAGLAPAGTPAGVALLDDVTLSNAGIRENQTVVVAPATVYGARQVSVSGSVHATRSIPAATLRQALLGKVVTVGDTVSLLPRDLGPDIPSSAASQALSRTFGIAWTTELLTVTATDPARGPVSVQPNTAVSWAAGAMA
;
A
#
# COMPACT_ATOMS: atom_id res chain seq x y z
N MET A 1 -1.66 -21.27 -11.27
CA MET A 1 -2.04 -19.88 -11.19
C MET A 1 -1.13 -19.04 -12.06
N ALA A 2 -1.69 -18.07 -12.75
CA ALA A 2 -0.89 -17.20 -13.63
C ALA A 2 0.05 -16.32 -12.80
N GLU A 3 1.28 -16.18 -13.27
CA GLU A 3 2.23 -15.22 -12.74
C GLU A 3 3.12 -14.70 -13.87
N LEU A 4 3.65 -13.50 -13.69
CA LEU A 4 4.51 -12.86 -14.67
C LEU A 4 5.76 -12.34 -13.99
N ALA A 5 6.92 -12.54 -14.63
CA ALA A 5 8.16 -11.89 -14.20
C ALA A 5 8.30 -10.58 -14.97
N LEU A 6 8.27 -9.48 -14.25
CA LEU A 6 8.33 -8.14 -14.82
C LEU A 6 9.53 -7.38 -14.28
N THR A 7 9.97 -6.38 -15.02
CA THR A 7 11.03 -5.48 -14.54
C THR A 7 10.39 -4.38 -13.69
N ALA A 8 10.85 -4.26 -12.46
CA ALA A 8 10.35 -3.23 -11.55
C ALA A 8 10.99 -1.88 -11.87
N ARG A 9 10.17 -0.84 -12.00
CA ARG A 9 10.61 0.54 -12.23
C ARG A 9 9.89 1.45 -11.27
N LEU A 10 10.56 2.53 -10.86
CA LEU A 10 9.91 3.53 -10.03
C LEU A 10 8.83 4.26 -10.82
N ASN A 11 7.67 4.41 -10.20
CA ASN A 11 6.58 5.17 -10.76
C ASN A 11 6.85 6.66 -10.53
N PRO A 12 6.97 7.47 -11.60
CA PRO A 12 7.25 8.89 -11.46
C PRO A 12 6.04 9.73 -11.05
N SER A 13 4.84 9.13 -11.01
CA SER A 13 3.62 9.86 -10.70
C SER A 13 3.55 10.26 -9.22
N ALA A 14 3.44 11.54 -8.95
CA ALA A 14 3.24 12.04 -7.58
C ALA A 14 1.92 11.56 -6.97
N ALA A 15 0.90 11.35 -7.81
CA ALA A 15 -0.41 10.89 -7.35
C ALA A 15 -0.38 9.46 -6.79
N ASP A 16 0.57 8.64 -7.25
CA ASP A 16 0.72 7.25 -6.79
C ASP A 16 1.81 7.09 -5.73
N ALA A 17 2.57 8.16 -5.44
CA ALA A 17 3.72 8.06 -4.55
C ALA A 17 3.34 7.49 -3.18
N ARG A 18 3.99 6.39 -2.81
CA ARG A 18 3.83 5.72 -1.50
C ARG A 18 2.39 5.34 -1.13
N ARG A 19 1.54 5.12 -2.13
CA ARG A 19 0.13 4.76 -1.90
C ARG A 19 -0.17 3.28 -2.11
N GLY A 20 0.85 2.47 -2.42
CA GLY A 20 0.68 1.03 -2.59
C GLY A 20 -0.07 0.64 -3.86
N VAL A 21 0.07 1.41 -4.91
CA VAL A 21 -0.51 1.12 -6.22
C VAL A 21 0.58 0.68 -7.17
N VAL A 22 0.40 -0.49 -7.78
CA VAL A 22 1.30 -1.03 -8.79
C VAL A 22 0.63 -0.87 -10.14
N ARG A 23 1.28 -0.14 -11.05
CA ARG A 23 0.74 0.10 -12.38
C ARG A 23 1.27 -0.94 -13.36
N LEU A 24 0.36 -1.61 -14.04
CA LEU A 24 0.65 -2.69 -14.97
C LEU A 24 0.09 -2.38 -16.35
N HIS A 25 0.80 -2.86 -17.38
CA HIS A 25 0.34 -2.77 -18.74
C HIS A 25 -0.99 -3.54 -18.92
N PRO A 26 -1.91 -3.08 -19.79
CA PRO A 26 -3.18 -3.79 -20.00
C PRO A 26 -3.01 -5.27 -20.33
N GLU A 27 -2.00 -5.64 -21.10
CA GLU A 27 -1.73 -7.04 -21.43
C GLU A 27 -1.35 -7.86 -20.20
N ALA A 28 -0.61 -7.26 -19.25
CA ALA A 28 -0.26 -7.93 -18.00
C ALA A 28 -1.49 -8.15 -17.14
N LEU A 29 -2.36 -7.16 -17.02
CA LEU A 29 -3.61 -7.31 -16.29
C LEU A 29 -4.47 -8.43 -16.87
N THR A 30 -4.61 -8.46 -18.19
CA THR A 30 -5.38 -9.51 -18.89
C THR A 30 -4.77 -10.88 -18.66
N ALA A 31 -3.44 -11.00 -18.82
CA ALA A 31 -2.75 -12.28 -18.63
C ALA A 31 -2.89 -12.83 -17.21
N LEU A 32 -2.98 -11.95 -16.23
CA LEU A 32 -3.15 -12.32 -14.83
C LEU A 32 -4.62 -12.48 -14.41
N GLY A 33 -5.56 -12.12 -15.28
CA GLY A 33 -6.97 -12.13 -14.96
C GLY A 33 -7.36 -11.05 -13.93
N LEU A 34 -6.61 -9.96 -13.88
CA LEU A 34 -6.83 -8.87 -12.94
C LEU A 34 -7.64 -7.74 -13.58
N ARG A 35 -8.47 -7.12 -12.77
CA ARG A 35 -9.12 -5.84 -13.06
C ARG A 35 -8.38 -4.74 -12.32
N GLU A 36 -8.60 -3.49 -12.74
CA GLU A 36 -8.10 -2.35 -11.97
C GLU A 36 -8.59 -2.45 -10.52
N TRP A 37 -7.68 -2.16 -9.61
CA TRP A 37 -7.88 -2.11 -8.15
C TRP A 37 -8.00 -3.48 -7.48
N ASP A 38 -7.82 -4.57 -8.21
CA ASP A 38 -7.69 -5.89 -7.62
C ASP A 38 -6.36 -6.00 -6.84
N GLY A 39 -6.32 -6.89 -5.87
CA GLY A 39 -5.09 -7.21 -5.15
C GLY A 39 -4.10 -7.93 -6.03
N VAL A 40 -2.84 -7.54 -5.94
CA VAL A 40 -1.74 -8.15 -6.69
C VAL A 40 -0.62 -8.53 -5.73
N ALA A 41 -0.14 -9.77 -5.85
CA ALA A 41 0.99 -10.28 -5.08
C ALA A 41 2.29 -9.95 -5.79
N LEU A 42 3.28 -9.54 -5.02
CA LEU A 42 4.60 -9.16 -5.50
C LEU A 42 5.64 -10.00 -4.77
N ALA A 43 6.50 -10.67 -5.52
CA ALA A 43 7.56 -11.48 -4.94
C ALA A 43 8.92 -11.07 -5.52
N GLY A 44 9.76 -10.57 -4.66
CA GLY A 44 11.18 -10.35 -4.88
C GLY A 44 11.94 -11.19 -3.87
N SER A 45 12.89 -10.61 -3.15
CA SER A 45 13.52 -11.30 -2.00
C SER A 45 12.56 -11.38 -0.81
N ARG A 46 11.50 -10.56 -0.79
CA ARG A 46 10.40 -10.60 0.17
C ARG A 46 9.09 -10.69 -0.59
N ARG A 47 8.02 -11.04 0.11
CA ARG A 47 6.68 -11.10 -0.46
C ARG A 47 5.81 -10.00 0.15
N THR A 48 5.06 -9.35 -0.70
CA THR A 48 4.07 -8.35 -0.29
C THR A 48 2.89 -8.38 -1.24
N ALA A 49 1.95 -7.49 -1.04
CA ALA A 49 0.84 -7.31 -1.96
C ALA A 49 0.49 -5.82 -2.03
N ALA A 50 -0.16 -5.47 -3.11
CA ALA A 50 -0.55 -4.09 -3.39
C ALA A 50 -1.86 -4.10 -4.17
N VAL A 51 -2.26 -2.96 -4.67
CA VAL A 51 -3.42 -2.79 -5.53
C VAL A 51 -2.95 -2.58 -6.96
N ALA A 52 -3.53 -3.30 -7.91
CA ALA A 52 -3.16 -3.17 -9.31
C ALA A 52 -3.91 -2.01 -9.97
N GLY A 53 -3.20 -1.18 -10.69
CA GLY A 53 -3.76 -0.12 -11.52
C GLY A 53 -3.26 -0.22 -12.94
N LEU A 54 -3.89 0.52 -13.84
CA LEU A 54 -3.49 0.56 -15.24
C LEU A 54 -2.31 1.50 -15.42
N ALA A 55 -1.26 1.03 -16.11
CA ALA A 55 -0.10 1.85 -16.40
C ALA A 55 -0.43 2.92 -17.44
N PRO A 56 0.28 4.07 -17.42
CA PRO A 56 0.10 5.10 -18.43
C PRO A 56 0.41 4.58 -19.84
N ALA A 57 -0.21 5.18 -20.84
CA ALA A 57 0.08 4.88 -22.24
C ALA A 57 1.57 5.05 -22.52
N GLY A 58 2.14 4.12 -23.29
CA GLY A 58 3.58 4.12 -23.60
C GLY A 58 4.44 3.33 -22.62
N THR A 59 3.87 2.82 -21.52
CA THR A 59 4.60 1.94 -20.60
C THR A 59 4.86 0.60 -21.29
N PRO A 60 6.10 0.08 -21.29
CA PRO A 60 6.38 -1.24 -21.88
C PRO A 60 5.64 -2.37 -21.16
N ALA A 61 5.23 -3.40 -21.91
CA ALA A 61 4.45 -4.51 -21.37
C ALA A 61 5.20 -5.30 -20.28
N GLY A 62 6.51 -5.35 -20.37
CA GLY A 62 7.36 -6.09 -19.42
C GLY A 62 7.72 -5.33 -18.16
N VAL A 63 7.09 -4.19 -17.89
CA VAL A 63 7.44 -3.30 -16.77
C VAL A 63 6.29 -3.22 -15.78
N ALA A 64 6.63 -3.27 -14.49
CA ALA A 64 5.73 -2.93 -13.39
C ALA A 64 6.22 -1.63 -12.75
N LEU A 65 5.32 -0.67 -12.57
CA LEU A 65 5.64 0.61 -11.94
C LEU A 65 5.22 0.56 -10.47
N LEU A 66 6.20 0.69 -9.57
CA LEU A 66 6.01 0.63 -8.13
C LEU A 66 6.52 1.91 -7.47
N ASP A 67 5.92 2.28 -6.34
CA ASP A 67 6.52 3.31 -5.49
C ASP A 67 7.71 2.74 -4.72
N ASP A 68 8.52 3.62 -4.12
CA ASP A 68 9.73 3.24 -3.41
C ASP A 68 9.46 2.36 -2.19
N VAL A 69 8.36 2.58 -1.50
CA VAL A 69 7.97 1.78 -0.32
C VAL A 69 7.56 0.37 -0.75
N THR A 70 6.78 0.25 -1.81
CA THR A 70 6.37 -1.06 -2.34
C THR A 70 7.56 -1.86 -2.86
N LEU A 71 8.52 -1.20 -3.53
CA LEU A 71 9.78 -1.84 -3.91
C LEU A 71 10.49 -2.44 -2.68
N SER A 72 10.60 -1.64 -1.62
CA SER A 72 11.23 -2.08 -0.38
C SER A 72 10.48 -3.26 0.26
N ASN A 73 9.17 -3.22 0.27
CA ASN A 73 8.35 -4.30 0.82
C ASN A 73 8.52 -5.61 0.04
N ALA A 74 8.73 -5.52 -1.27
CA ALA A 74 9.02 -6.68 -2.11
C ALA A 74 10.49 -7.12 -2.04
N GLY A 75 11.32 -6.34 -1.36
CA GLY A 75 12.74 -6.65 -1.19
C GLY A 75 13.55 -6.55 -2.48
N ILE A 76 13.22 -5.58 -3.33
CA ILE A 76 13.89 -5.37 -4.61
C ILE A 76 14.25 -3.91 -4.82
N ARG A 77 15.11 -3.69 -5.79
CA ARG A 77 15.51 -2.36 -6.26
C ARG A 77 14.99 -2.14 -7.68
N GLU A 78 15.01 -0.89 -8.10
CA GLU A 78 14.66 -0.55 -9.47
C GLU A 78 15.50 -1.35 -10.46
N ASN A 79 14.90 -1.77 -11.55
CA ASN A 79 15.47 -2.60 -12.63
C ASN A 79 15.65 -4.08 -12.28
N GLN A 80 15.29 -4.50 -11.08
CA GLN A 80 15.27 -5.92 -10.74
C GLN A 80 13.95 -6.56 -11.15
N THR A 81 13.96 -7.88 -11.24
CA THR A 81 12.76 -8.65 -11.57
C THR A 81 11.86 -8.79 -10.35
N VAL A 82 10.57 -8.57 -10.55
CA VAL A 82 9.52 -8.87 -9.59
C VAL A 82 8.55 -9.86 -10.21
N VAL A 83 8.16 -10.88 -9.47
CA VAL A 83 7.13 -11.83 -9.90
C VAL A 83 5.78 -11.31 -9.42
N VAL A 84 4.84 -11.14 -10.35
CA VAL A 84 3.53 -10.55 -10.10
C VAL A 84 2.46 -11.61 -10.34
N ALA A 85 1.52 -11.73 -9.42
CA ALA A 85 0.44 -12.71 -9.49
C ALA A 85 -0.83 -12.14 -8.86
N PRO A 86 -2.02 -12.70 -9.18
CA PRO A 86 -3.22 -12.34 -8.45
C PRO A 86 -3.08 -12.67 -6.96
N ALA A 87 -3.60 -11.82 -6.10
CA ALA A 87 -3.61 -12.04 -4.66
C ALA A 87 -5.04 -12.19 -4.16
N THR A 88 -5.23 -13.15 -3.25
CA THR A 88 -6.47 -13.20 -2.47
C THR A 88 -6.29 -12.25 -1.28
N VAL A 89 -7.14 -11.22 -1.23
CA VAL A 89 -7.07 -10.18 -0.20
C VAL A 89 -8.37 -10.21 0.59
N TYR A 90 -8.25 -10.35 1.92
CA TYR A 90 -9.40 -10.32 2.81
C TYR A 90 -9.54 -8.95 3.45
N GLY A 91 -10.78 -8.52 3.71
CA GLY A 91 -11.02 -7.33 4.51
C GLY A 91 -10.49 -7.53 5.92
N ALA A 92 -9.70 -6.58 6.41
CA ALA A 92 -9.14 -6.69 7.75
C ALA A 92 -10.20 -6.38 8.81
N ARG A 93 -10.22 -7.19 9.87
CA ARG A 93 -10.95 -6.85 11.11
C ARG A 93 -10.14 -5.85 11.92
N GLN A 94 -8.82 -6.06 11.98
CA GLN A 94 -7.92 -5.24 12.75
C GLN A 94 -6.57 -5.14 12.06
N VAL A 95 -5.95 -3.97 12.16
CA VAL A 95 -4.58 -3.70 11.72
C VAL A 95 -3.89 -2.90 12.82
N SER A 96 -2.73 -3.35 13.26
CA SER A 96 -1.89 -2.62 14.20
C SER A 96 -0.62 -2.18 13.51
N VAL A 97 -0.21 -0.95 13.78
CA VAL A 97 0.99 -0.36 13.18
C VAL A 97 1.85 0.30 14.24
N SER A 98 3.14 0.40 13.98
CA SER A 98 4.07 1.18 14.78
C SER A 98 4.62 2.34 13.96
N GLY A 99 4.93 3.44 14.61
CA GLY A 99 5.50 4.64 13.99
C GLY A 99 6.40 5.35 14.99
N SER A 100 6.77 6.58 14.66
CA SER A 100 7.53 7.41 15.58
C SER A 100 6.70 7.69 16.85
N VAL A 101 7.40 8.02 17.94
CA VAL A 101 6.72 8.41 19.19
C VAL A 101 5.81 9.61 18.95
N HIS A 102 6.29 10.59 18.17
CA HIS A 102 5.52 11.78 17.86
C HIS A 102 4.24 11.43 17.08
N ALA A 103 4.33 10.58 16.06
CA ALA A 103 3.15 10.14 15.30
C ALA A 103 2.15 9.40 16.19
N THR A 104 2.64 8.48 17.01
CA THR A 104 1.80 7.69 17.93
C THR A 104 1.02 8.58 18.89
N ARG A 105 1.63 9.67 19.35
CA ARG A 105 0.97 10.61 20.29
C ARG A 105 0.04 11.59 19.58
N SER A 106 0.35 11.95 18.36
CA SER A 106 -0.32 13.06 17.66
C SER A 106 -1.47 12.62 16.77
N ILE A 107 -1.45 11.39 16.26
CA ILE A 107 -2.43 10.93 15.27
C ILE A 107 -3.43 9.99 15.94
N PRO A 108 -4.72 10.40 16.05
CA PRO A 108 -5.76 9.53 16.59
C PRO A 108 -6.00 8.30 15.70
N ALA A 109 -6.47 7.22 16.29
CA ALA A 109 -6.76 5.97 15.57
C ALA A 109 -7.73 6.18 14.40
N ALA A 110 -8.74 7.03 14.57
CA ALA A 110 -9.69 7.33 13.49
C ALA A 110 -9.03 8.01 12.29
N THR A 111 -8.13 8.95 12.53
CA THR A 111 -7.37 9.61 11.47
C THR A 111 -6.40 8.62 10.80
N LEU A 112 -5.76 7.77 11.59
CA LEU A 112 -4.89 6.73 11.07
C LEU A 112 -5.65 5.78 10.13
N ARG A 113 -6.84 5.36 10.51
CA ARG A 113 -7.69 4.51 9.66
C ARG A 113 -8.04 5.21 8.36
N GLN A 114 -8.39 6.49 8.39
CA GLN A 114 -8.70 7.25 7.18
C GLN A 114 -7.50 7.30 6.24
N ALA A 115 -6.31 7.48 6.77
CA ALA A 115 -5.07 7.52 5.97
C ALA A 115 -4.77 6.18 5.30
N LEU A 116 -5.09 5.08 5.96
CA LEU A 116 -4.79 3.72 5.46
C LEU A 116 -5.93 3.10 4.67
N LEU A 117 -7.08 3.75 4.61
CA LEU A 117 -8.28 3.19 3.98
C LEU A 117 -8.01 2.75 2.53
N GLY A 118 -8.43 1.53 2.20
CA GLY A 118 -8.28 0.95 0.86
C GLY A 118 -6.89 0.41 0.55
N LYS A 119 -5.92 0.58 1.45
CA LYS A 119 -4.59 0.01 1.24
C LYS A 119 -4.59 -1.48 1.55
N VAL A 120 -3.77 -2.21 0.79
CA VAL A 120 -3.50 -3.62 1.03
C VAL A 120 -2.18 -3.72 1.80
N VAL A 121 -2.22 -4.38 2.94
CA VAL A 121 -1.07 -4.47 3.85
C VAL A 121 -0.81 -5.90 4.26
N THR A 122 0.46 -6.20 4.52
CA THR A 122 0.93 -7.49 5.03
C THR A 122 1.80 -7.22 6.27
N VAL A 123 1.76 -8.11 7.25
CA VAL A 123 2.60 -7.97 8.45
C VAL A 123 4.07 -7.85 8.04
N GLY A 124 4.75 -6.86 8.60
CA GLY A 124 6.14 -6.54 8.29
C GLY A 124 6.32 -5.49 7.21
N ASP A 125 5.25 -5.12 6.50
CA ASP A 125 5.32 -4.07 5.48
C ASP A 125 5.53 -2.70 6.10
N THR A 126 6.17 -1.84 5.32
CA THR A 126 6.21 -0.40 5.58
C THR A 126 5.07 0.24 4.80
N VAL A 127 4.38 1.17 5.45
CA VAL A 127 3.28 1.92 4.81
C VAL A 127 3.41 3.40 5.12
N SER A 128 2.98 4.24 4.18
CA SER A 128 2.94 5.69 4.37
C SER A 128 1.57 6.13 4.87
N LEU A 129 1.49 7.39 5.28
CA LEU A 129 0.21 8.03 5.63
C LEU A 129 -0.45 8.71 4.44
N LEU A 130 0.15 8.65 3.25
CA LEU A 130 -0.43 9.26 2.05
C LEU A 130 -1.67 8.48 1.62
N PRO A 131 -2.87 9.09 1.66
CA PRO A 131 -4.11 8.37 1.40
C PRO A 131 -4.23 7.95 -0.06
N ARG A 132 -4.85 6.79 -0.28
CA ARG A 132 -5.22 6.36 -1.62
C ARG A 132 -6.39 7.19 -2.14
N ASP A 133 -6.42 7.42 -3.45
CA ASP A 133 -7.60 7.93 -4.11
C ASP A 133 -8.61 6.79 -4.26
N LEU A 134 -9.74 6.92 -3.60
CA LEU A 134 -10.82 5.92 -3.59
C LEU A 134 -12.04 6.39 -4.40
N GLY A 135 -11.87 7.42 -5.21
CA GLY A 135 -12.93 7.98 -6.03
C GLY A 135 -13.64 9.15 -5.37
N PRO A 136 -14.61 9.76 -6.08
CA PRO A 136 -15.27 10.99 -5.61
C PRO A 136 -16.12 10.81 -4.36
N ASP A 137 -16.61 9.58 -4.09
CA ASP A 137 -17.47 9.30 -2.94
C ASP A 137 -16.68 9.24 -1.63
N ILE A 138 -15.37 8.99 -1.69
CA ILE A 138 -14.48 8.91 -0.53
C ILE A 138 -13.26 9.77 -0.81
N PRO A 139 -13.34 11.10 -0.64
CA PRO A 139 -12.24 11.98 -0.95
C PRO A 139 -11.09 11.83 0.03
N SER A 140 -9.87 11.77 -0.49
CA SER A 140 -8.65 11.65 0.31
C SER A 140 -8.31 12.95 1.04
N SER A 141 -8.90 14.07 0.64
CA SER A 141 -8.62 15.39 1.22
C SER A 141 -8.95 15.47 2.71
N ALA A 142 -9.99 14.76 3.18
CA ALA A 142 -10.37 14.76 4.58
C ALA A 142 -9.26 14.15 5.47
N ALA A 143 -8.68 13.04 5.04
CA ALA A 143 -7.57 12.41 5.75
C ALA A 143 -6.33 13.30 5.74
N SER A 144 -6.00 13.88 4.58
CA SER A 144 -4.84 14.77 4.45
C SER A 144 -4.96 16.01 5.36
N GLN A 145 -6.15 16.61 5.41
CA GLN A 145 -6.39 17.76 6.28
C GLN A 145 -6.29 17.40 7.75
N ALA A 146 -6.84 16.26 8.15
CA ALA A 146 -6.76 15.79 9.53
C ALA A 146 -5.32 15.52 9.96
N LEU A 147 -4.54 14.89 9.09
CA LEU A 147 -3.12 14.62 9.35
C LEU A 147 -2.31 15.92 9.45
N SER A 148 -2.57 16.87 8.57
CA SER A 148 -1.89 18.16 8.59
C SER A 148 -2.19 18.93 9.87
N ARG A 149 -3.42 18.87 10.37
CA ARG A 149 -3.81 19.54 11.61
C ARG A 149 -3.20 18.89 12.85
N THR A 150 -3.12 17.55 12.87
CA THR A 150 -2.68 16.80 14.07
C THR A 150 -1.19 16.56 14.09
N PHE A 151 -0.53 16.46 12.95
CA PHE A 151 0.88 16.06 12.86
C PHE A 151 1.75 17.07 12.09
N GLY A 152 1.17 18.11 11.50
CA GLY A 152 1.91 19.06 10.66
C GLY A 152 2.38 18.41 9.37
N ILE A 153 3.32 19.06 8.68
CA ILE A 153 3.81 18.59 7.38
C ILE A 153 4.54 17.25 7.45
N ALA A 154 4.99 16.84 8.65
CA ALA A 154 5.71 15.58 8.84
C ALA A 154 4.91 14.35 8.40
N TRP A 155 3.58 14.45 8.32
CA TRP A 155 2.75 13.33 7.86
C TRP A 155 3.10 12.86 6.46
N THR A 156 3.65 13.73 5.61
CA THR A 156 3.98 13.38 4.22
C THR A 156 5.21 12.47 4.11
N THR A 157 6.04 12.43 5.14
CA THR A 157 7.28 11.64 5.14
C THR A 157 7.28 10.52 6.18
N GLU A 158 6.31 10.49 7.08
CA GLU A 158 6.23 9.45 8.11
C GLU A 158 5.99 8.07 7.49
N LEU A 159 6.74 7.07 7.93
CA LEU A 159 6.57 5.69 7.51
C LEU A 159 6.25 4.84 8.73
N LEU A 160 5.27 3.94 8.56
CA LEU A 160 4.79 3.07 9.61
C LEU A 160 5.13 1.63 9.28
N THR A 161 5.21 0.77 10.29
CA THR A 161 5.40 -0.67 10.09
C THR A 161 4.13 -1.39 10.53
N VAL A 162 3.63 -2.29 9.69
CA VAL A 162 2.48 -3.13 10.04
C VAL A 162 2.97 -4.24 10.97
N THR A 163 2.47 -4.25 12.19
CA THR A 163 2.94 -5.19 13.22
C THR A 163 2.01 -6.38 13.41
N ALA A 164 0.72 -6.21 13.15
CA ALA A 164 -0.27 -7.29 13.29
C ALA A 164 -1.48 -7.00 12.42
N THR A 165 -2.10 -8.07 11.94
CA THR A 165 -3.37 -8.01 11.21
C THR A 165 -4.29 -9.14 11.66
N ASP A 166 -5.60 -8.97 11.46
CA ASP A 166 -6.59 -10.03 11.62
C ASP A 166 -7.48 -10.04 10.37
N PRO A 167 -7.44 -11.09 9.54
CA PRO A 167 -6.70 -12.34 9.69
C PRO A 167 -5.17 -12.17 9.69
N ALA A 168 -4.48 -13.04 10.41
CA ALA A 168 -3.04 -12.89 10.67
C ALA A 168 -2.17 -13.27 9.48
N ARG A 169 -2.67 -14.06 8.55
CA ARG A 169 -1.91 -14.55 7.40
C ARG A 169 -2.39 -13.91 6.11
N GLY A 170 -1.41 -13.63 5.26
CA GLY A 170 -1.66 -13.08 3.94
C GLY A 170 -1.96 -11.59 3.94
N PRO A 171 -2.17 -11.03 2.76
CA PRO A 171 -2.51 -9.62 2.63
C PRO A 171 -3.95 -9.35 3.03
N VAL A 172 -4.17 -8.20 3.65
CA VAL A 172 -5.49 -7.72 4.03
C VAL A 172 -5.70 -6.31 3.52
N SER A 173 -6.96 -5.92 3.32
CA SER A 173 -7.30 -4.56 2.94
C SER A 173 -7.91 -3.81 4.12
N VAL A 174 -7.56 -2.54 4.26
CA VAL A 174 -8.14 -1.67 5.29
C VAL A 174 -9.51 -1.20 4.79
N GLN A 175 -10.55 -1.58 5.51
CA GLN A 175 -11.95 -1.29 5.17
C GLN A 175 -12.48 -0.19 6.11
N PRO A 176 -13.62 0.43 5.78
CA PRO A 176 -14.22 1.43 6.68
C PRO A 176 -14.52 0.90 8.09
N ASN A 177 -14.75 -0.40 8.23
CA ASN A 177 -15.03 -1.03 9.53
C ASN A 177 -13.81 -1.70 10.17
N THR A 178 -12.64 -1.56 9.57
CA THR A 178 -11.41 -2.10 10.15
C THR A 178 -11.03 -1.32 11.39
N ALA A 179 -10.73 -2.01 12.49
CA ALA A 179 -10.14 -1.39 13.68
C ALA A 179 -8.65 -1.19 13.43
N VAL A 180 -8.23 0.06 13.36
CA VAL A 180 -6.82 0.42 13.17
C VAL A 180 -6.31 1.03 14.47
N SER A 181 -5.17 0.54 14.95
CA SER A 181 -4.62 0.99 16.23
C SER A 181 -3.10 1.05 16.19
N TRP A 182 -2.53 1.84 17.08
CA TRP A 182 -1.10 1.84 17.33
C TRP A 182 -0.71 0.59 18.13
N ALA A 183 0.43 -0.01 17.78
CA ALA A 183 0.92 -1.19 18.48
C ALA A 183 1.29 -0.86 19.91
N ALA A 184 0.90 -1.74 20.86
CA ALA A 184 1.11 -1.48 22.29
C ALA A 184 2.58 -1.34 22.64
N GLY A 185 3.49 -2.04 21.98
CA GLY A 185 4.93 -1.95 22.22
C GLY A 185 5.59 -0.69 21.71
N ALA A 186 4.91 0.11 20.88
CA ALA A 186 5.48 1.31 20.29
C ALA A 186 5.77 2.42 21.29
N MET A 187 5.25 2.30 22.50
CA MET A 187 5.45 3.28 23.57
C MET A 187 6.56 2.92 24.54
N ALA A 188 7.16 1.77 24.34
CA ALA A 188 8.24 1.32 25.21
C ALA A 188 9.54 2.03 24.91
#